data_6526ec96e6fc7a9e86411c49f07b31d5
#
_entry.id   6526ec96e6fc7a9e86411c49f07b31d5
#
_cell.length_a   1.000
_cell.length_b   1.000
_cell.length_c   1.000
_cell.angle_alpha   90.00
_cell.angle_beta   90.00
_cell.angle_gamma   90.00
#
_symmetry.space_group_name_H-M   'P 1'
#
loop_
_entity.id
_entity.type
_entity.pdbx_description
1 polymer ?
#
loop_
_entity_poly.entity_id
_entity_poly.type
_entity_poly.pdbx_seq_one_letter_code
_entity_poly.pdbx_strand_id
1 'polypeptide(L)'
;MKPFDPLEYKNLGESIVRAMNEQPIHSLDNLEKFEGAGIYALYYTGDFLAYSPISRANKKSPGSVPIYIGKAEAENARKGGSVDDVIGNDYKGTKLFSRVMKHKQSIEKVSNLDVKDFHVRVLVVTPTWIPLAETIAIRNSRPLWNVVIDGVGNHDPGKGRYSGMRPIWDTLHPGRPWADKLKPRPETPEFFEQKIQAHLTALMVARSQE
;
A
#
# COMPACT_ATOMS: atom_id res chain seq x y z
N MET A 1 -24.94 -21.18 20.78
CA MET A 1 -24.21 -19.89 20.75
C MET A 1 -22.74 -20.19 20.41
N LYS A 2 -22.16 -19.46 19.46
CA LYS A 2 -20.72 -19.55 19.17
C LYS A 2 -19.96 -18.78 20.27
N PRO A 3 -18.92 -19.35 20.90
CA PRO A 3 -18.10 -18.63 21.88
C PRO A 3 -17.45 -17.40 21.23
N PHE A 4 -17.30 -16.33 22.00
CA PHE A 4 -16.52 -15.17 21.56
C PHE A 4 -15.04 -15.52 21.59
N ASP A 5 -14.35 -15.37 20.45
CA ASP A 5 -12.90 -15.51 20.33
C ASP A 5 -12.30 -14.10 20.06
N PRO A 6 -11.60 -13.51 21.04
CA PRO A 6 -11.00 -12.20 20.88
C PRO A 6 -9.88 -12.18 19.81
N LEU A 7 -9.34 -13.35 19.46
CA LEU A 7 -8.29 -13.51 18.46
C LEU A 7 -8.84 -13.91 17.08
N GLU A 8 -10.16 -13.96 16.91
CA GLU A 8 -10.74 -14.15 15.57
C GLU A 8 -10.22 -13.06 14.60
N TYR A 9 -9.94 -13.46 13.39
CA TYR A 9 -9.48 -12.56 12.32
C TYR A 9 -10.36 -11.31 12.16
N LYS A 10 -11.67 -11.42 12.40
CA LYS A 10 -12.60 -10.30 12.36
C LYS A 10 -12.27 -9.27 13.45
N ASN A 11 -12.12 -9.69 14.70
CA ASN A 11 -11.84 -8.81 15.84
C ASN A 11 -10.47 -8.14 15.71
N LEU A 12 -9.45 -8.91 15.28
CA LEU A 12 -8.12 -8.38 15.00
C LEU A 12 -8.15 -7.39 13.84
N GLY A 13 -8.94 -7.68 12.80
CA GLY A 13 -9.08 -6.81 11.64
C GLY A 13 -9.70 -5.47 11.98
N GLU A 14 -10.79 -5.46 12.73
CA GLU A 14 -11.45 -4.24 13.19
C GLU A 14 -10.52 -3.40 14.08
N SER A 15 -9.75 -4.06 14.97
CA SER A 15 -8.77 -3.37 15.81
C SER A 15 -7.66 -2.71 15.00
N ILE A 16 -7.10 -3.39 14.00
CA ILE A 16 -6.04 -2.86 13.15
C ILE A 16 -6.54 -1.70 12.29
N VAL A 17 -7.71 -1.86 11.65
CA VAL A 17 -8.32 -0.80 10.83
C VAL A 17 -8.62 0.42 11.67
N ARG A 18 -9.16 0.26 12.87
CA ARG A 18 -9.39 1.35 13.82
C ARG A 18 -8.09 2.04 14.18
N ALA A 19 -7.07 1.30 14.61
CA ALA A 19 -5.77 1.86 14.98
C ALA A 19 -5.11 2.62 13.82
N MET A 20 -5.24 2.12 12.57
CA MET A 20 -4.77 2.82 11.38
C MET A 20 -5.56 4.10 11.13
N ASN A 21 -6.88 4.09 11.31
CA ASN A 21 -7.74 5.26 11.07
C ASN A 21 -7.54 6.36 12.12
N GLU A 22 -7.11 6.01 13.33
CA GLU A 22 -6.75 6.95 14.40
C GLU A 22 -5.40 7.65 14.14
N GLN A 23 -4.55 7.10 13.25
CA GLN A 23 -3.29 7.75 12.92
C GLN A 23 -3.52 9.03 12.10
N PRO A 24 -2.68 10.06 12.28
CA PRO A 24 -2.73 11.26 11.46
C PRO A 24 -2.45 10.93 9.99
N ILE A 25 -3.07 11.70 9.11
CA ILE A 25 -2.83 11.63 7.67
C ILE A 25 -1.78 12.69 7.30
N HIS A 26 -0.75 12.28 6.59
CA HIS A 26 0.35 13.14 6.16
C HIS A 26 0.37 13.26 4.64
N SER A 27 0.82 14.40 4.11
CA SER A 27 1.16 14.50 2.69
C SER A 27 2.38 13.64 2.39
N LEU A 28 2.32 12.87 1.30
CA LEU A 28 3.48 12.07 0.87
C LEU A 28 4.62 12.95 0.35
N ASP A 29 4.29 14.11 -0.22
CA ASP A 29 5.26 15.05 -0.77
C ASP A 29 6.20 15.61 0.30
N ASN A 30 5.63 16.01 1.44
CA ASN A 30 6.35 16.66 2.54
C ASN A 30 6.44 15.77 3.80
N LEU A 31 6.56 14.44 3.61
CA LEU A 31 6.62 13.51 4.73
C LEU A 31 7.92 13.67 5.52
N GLU A 32 7.79 14.08 6.77
CA GLU A 32 8.91 14.16 7.69
C GLU A 32 9.45 12.77 8.06
N LYS A 33 10.76 12.70 8.33
CA LYS A 33 11.41 11.46 8.73
C LYS A 33 10.90 10.99 10.09
N PHE A 34 10.54 9.73 10.19
CA PHE A 34 10.12 9.06 11.42
C PHE A 34 10.81 7.71 11.59
N GLU A 35 10.77 7.17 12.79
CA GLU A 35 11.28 5.84 13.11
C GLU A 35 10.15 4.84 13.30
N GLY A 36 10.46 3.57 13.08
CA GLY A 36 9.58 2.45 13.35
C GLY A 36 9.54 1.38 12.26
N ALA A 37 8.92 0.28 12.63
CA ALA A 37 8.51 -0.82 11.76
C ALA A 37 7.00 -1.00 11.87
N GLY A 38 6.32 -1.48 10.84
CA GLY A 38 4.87 -1.62 10.88
C GLY A 38 4.24 -1.64 9.50
N ILE A 39 3.02 -1.10 9.42
CA ILE A 39 2.25 -1.00 8.20
C ILE A 39 1.96 0.46 7.83
N TYR A 40 1.68 0.71 6.57
CA TYR A 40 1.28 2.02 6.07
C TYR A 40 0.22 1.87 4.99
N ALA A 41 -0.58 2.92 4.82
CA ALA A 41 -1.59 3.01 3.79
C ALA A 41 -1.39 4.29 2.98
N LEU A 42 -1.41 4.17 1.65
CA LEU A 42 -1.40 5.30 0.72
C LEU A 42 -2.83 5.62 0.30
N TYR A 43 -3.13 6.91 0.19
CA TYR A 43 -4.42 7.44 -0.23
C TYR A 43 -4.22 8.39 -1.41
N TYR A 44 -5.14 8.39 -2.35
CA TYR A 44 -5.07 9.17 -3.57
C TYR A 44 -6.22 10.18 -3.65
N THR A 45 -5.89 11.41 -4.07
CA THR A 45 -6.83 12.53 -4.21
C THR A 45 -6.71 13.26 -5.57
N GLY A 46 -5.89 12.75 -6.49
CA GLY A 46 -5.62 13.39 -7.79
C GLY A 46 -6.69 13.10 -8.84
N ASP A 47 -6.34 13.42 -10.09
CA ASP A 47 -7.31 13.50 -11.19
C ASP A 47 -7.11 12.41 -12.28
N PHE A 48 -6.27 11.38 -12.02
CA PHE A 48 -6.19 10.22 -12.93
C PHE A 48 -7.55 9.55 -13.04
N LEU A 49 -8.12 9.56 -14.23
CA LEU A 49 -9.54 9.25 -14.48
C LEU A 49 -9.96 7.89 -13.90
N ALA A 50 -9.16 6.85 -14.13
CA ALA A 50 -9.48 5.51 -13.64
C ALA A 50 -9.54 5.42 -12.10
N TYR A 51 -8.90 6.35 -11.37
CA TYR A 51 -8.90 6.39 -9.90
C TYR A 51 -9.93 7.36 -9.30
N SER A 52 -10.78 7.98 -10.14
CA SER A 52 -11.76 8.98 -9.70
C SER A 52 -12.65 8.54 -8.52
N PRO A 53 -13.14 7.28 -8.43
CA PRO A 53 -13.95 6.88 -7.26
C PRO A 53 -13.16 6.96 -5.94
N ILE A 54 -11.89 6.53 -5.94
CA ILE A 54 -11.00 6.62 -4.77
C ILE A 54 -10.74 8.10 -4.42
N SER A 55 -10.39 8.90 -5.43
CA SER A 55 -10.10 10.33 -5.25
C SER A 55 -11.29 11.06 -4.64
N ARG A 56 -12.50 10.88 -5.20
CA ARG A 56 -13.72 11.50 -4.66
C ARG A 56 -14.01 11.08 -3.22
N ALA A 57 -13.84 9.79 -2.91
CA ALA A 57 -14.05 9.31 -1.54
C ALA A 57 -13.07 9.95 -0.56
N ASN A 58 -11.78 10.03 -0.92
CA ASN A 58 -10.76 10.63 -0.07
C ASN A 58 -10.84 12.17 0.00
N LYS A 59 -11.31 12.86 -1.04
CA LYS A 59 -11.62 14.30 -1.00
C LYS A 59 -12.80 14.59 -0.06
N LYS A 60 -13.82 13.71 -0.03
CA LYS A 60 -14.98 13.83 0.85
C LYS A 60 -14.64 13.47 2.32
N SER A 61 -13.89 12.40 2.51
CA SER A 61 -13.48 11.88 3.83
C SER A 61 -12.01 11.46 3.77
N PRO A 62 -11.07 12.33 4.20
CA PRO A 62 -9.63 12.08 4.08
C PRO A 62 -9.22 10.75 4.68
N GLY A 63 -8.51 9.94 3.89
CA GLY A 63 -8.01 8.65 4.31
C GLY A 63 -9.07 7.55 4.47
N SER A 64 -10.21 7.67 3.79
CA SER A 64 -11.29 6.67 3.87
C SER A 64 -11.07 5.45 2.98
N VAL A 65 -10.40 5.61 1.82
CA VAL A 65 -10.18 4.53 0.86
C VAL A 65 -8.70 4.44 0.50
N PRO A 66 -7.94 3.47 1.06
CA PRO A 66 -6.55 3.29 0.68
C PRO A 66 -6.44 2.78 -0.76
N ILE A 67 -5.48 3.33 -1.51
CA ILE A 67 -5.12 2.83 -2.85
C ILE A 67 -4.08 1.70 -2.74
N TYR A 68 -3.25 1.73 -1.69
CA TYR A 68 -2.22 0.74 -1.40
C TYR A 68 -2.02 0.57 0.11
N ILE A 69 -1.73 -0.65 0.54
CA ILE A 69 -1.26 -0.97 1.89
C ILE A 69 0.03 -1.77 1.77
N GLY A 70 1.00 -1.45 2.61
CA GLY A 70 2.27 -2.17 2.66
C GLY A 70 2.84 -2.23 4.06
N LYS A 71 3.94 -3.00 4.19
CA LYS A 71 4.67 -3.16 5.46
C LYS A 71 6.15 -2.89 5.32
N ALA A 72 6.77 -2.62 6.46
CA ALA A 72 8.22 -2.72 6.63
C ALA A 72 8.54 -3.41 7.96
N GLU A 73 9.27 -4.51 7.88
CA GLU A 73 9.71 -5.30 9.03
C GLU A 73 10.99 -4.68 9.63
N ALA A 74 11.20 -4.85 10.94
CA ALA A 74 12.42 -4.41 11.63
C ALA A 74 13.67 -5.09 11.07
N GLU A 75 14.85 -4.46 11.26
CA GLU A 75 16.12 -4.93 10.67
C GLU A 75 16.53 -6.33 11.11
N ASN A 76 16.23 -6.69 12.35
CA ASN A 76 16.67 -7.92 12.98
C ASN A 76 15.60 -9.05 12.94
N ALA A 77 14.40 -8.81 12.43
CA ALA A 77 13.32 -9.79 12.37
C ALA A 77 13.72 -11.11 11.66
N ARG A 78 14.71 -11.07 10.77
CA ARG A 78 15.19 -12.25 10.01
C ARG A 78 16.39 -12.95 10.66
N LYS A 79 16.97 -12.42 11.75
CA LYS A 79 18.20 -12.96 12.35
C LYS A 79 17.97 -13.85 13.57
N GLY A 80 16.71 -14.23 13.86
CA GLY A 80 16.41 -15.11 14.99
C GLY A 80 16.75 -14.46 16.34
N GLY A 81 16.48 -13.16 16.48
CA GLY A 81 16.67 -12.44 17.72
C GLY A 81 15.98 -13.11 18.91
N SER A 82 16.47 -12.91 20.12
CA SER A 82 15.90 -13.45 21.35
C SER A 82 14.45 -12.95 21.53
N VAL A 83 13.67 -13.65 22.34
CA VAL A 83 12.30 -13.24 22.71
C VAL A 83 12.31 -11.80 23.28
N ASP A 84 13.39 -11.42 23.97
CA ASP A 84 13.59 -10.09 24.53
C ASP A 84 13.80 -9.02 23.43
N ASP A 85 14.41 -9.37 22.29
CA ASP A 85 14.51 -8.49 21.12
C ASP A 85 13.15 -8.30 20.41
N VAL A 86 12.22 -9.24 20.58
CA VAL A 86 10.87 -9.18 20.01
C VAL A 86 9.91 -8.36 20.89
N ILE A 87 10.15 -8.34 22.21
CA ILE A 87 9.32 -7.63 23.19
C ILE A 87 9.93 -6.25 23.53
N GLY A 88 11.25 -6.09 23.39
CA GLY A 88 12.00 -4.88 23.74
C GLY A 88 12.29 -4.01 22.52
N ASN A 89 11.88 -2.76 22.59
CA ASN A 89 12.41 -1.53 21.91
C ASN A 89 12.94 -1.60 20.45
N ASP A 90 12.66 -2.62 19.66
CA ASP A 90 13.08 -2.73 18.26
C ASP A 90 12.21 -1.89 17.28
N TYR A 91 11.59 -0.82 17.83
CA TYR A 91 10.95 0.23 17.03
C TYR A 91 11.96 1.21 16.43
N LYS A 92 13.26 1.04 16.75
CA LYS A 92 14.33 1.88 16.25
C LYS A 92 14.63 1.53 14.79
N GLY A 93 14.81 2.56 13.99
CA GLY A 93 15.16 2.42 12.59
C GLY A 93 14.15 3.06 11.65
N THR A 94 14.59 3.34 10.43
CA THR A 94 13.82 4.11 9.45
C THR A 94 13.29 3.27 8.30
N LYS A 95 13.15 1.96 8.48
CA LYS A 95 12.73 1.06 7.38
C LYS A 95 11.33 1.35 6.88
N LEU A 96 10.40 1.65 7.80
CA LEU A 96 9.04 2.00 7.41
C LEU A 96 9.03 3.31 6.61
N PHE A 97 9.72 4.35 7.09
CA PHE A 97 9.93 5.59 6.34
C PHE A 97 10.59 5.32 4.97
N SER A 98 11.69 4.56 4.95
CA SER A 98 12.41 4.25 3.72
C SER A 98 11.53 3.51 2.71
N ARG A 99 10.64 2.63 3.18
CA ARG A 99 9.69 1.90 2.32
C ARG A 99 8.65 2.83 1.71
N VAL A 100 8.09 3.75 2.50
CA VAL A 100 7.17 4.78 2.02
C VAL A 100 7.86 5.69 1.00
N MET A 101 9.09 6.13 1.27
CA MET A 101 9.85 6.98 0.35
C MET A 101 10.18 6.30 -0.99
N LYS A 102 10.29 4.98 -1.04
CA LYS A 102 10.42 4.25 -2.32
C LYS A 102 9.18 4.36 -3.19
N HIS A 103 7.99 4.39 -2.58
CA HIS A 103 6.76 4.64 -3.32
C HIS A 103 6.70 6.10 -3.82
N LYS A 104 7.05 7.07 -2.98
CA LYS A 104 7.21 8.47 -3.42
C LYS A 104 8.10 8.55 -4.65
N GLN A 105 9.31 8.00 -4.60
CA GLN A 105 10.24 7.97 -5.73
C GLN A 105 9.70 7.26 -6.98
N SER A 106 8.85 6.25 -6.82
CA SER A 106 8.21 5.58 -7.95
C SER A 106 7.16 6.47 -8.61
N ILE A 107 6.36 7.17 -7.80
CA ILE A 107 5.32 8.09 -8.26
C ILE A 107 5.96 9.31 -8.95
N GLU A 108 7.03 9.88 -8.39
CA GLU A 108 7.75 11.02 -8.98
C GLU A 108 8.34 10.75 -10.38
N LYS A 109 8.57 9.48 -10.71
CA LYS A 109 9.16 9.08 -12.00
C LYS A 109 8.15 8.92 -13.13
N VAL A 110 6.88 8.84 -12.83
CA VAL A 110 5.84 8.61 -13.85
C VAL A 110 5.22 9.91 -14.31
N SER A 111 4.71 9.91 -15.54
CA SER A 111 4.28 11.14 -16.21
C SER A 111 2.82 11.52 -15.94
N ASN A 112 2.02 10.63 -15.38
CA ASN A 112 0.57 10.78 -15.25
C ASN A 112 0.05 10.72 -13.80
N LEU A 113 0.95 10.80 -12.81
CA LEU A 113 0.63 10.95 -11.40
C LEU A 113 1.47 12.08 -10.81
N ASP A 114 0.93 12.81 -9.84
CA ASP A 114 1.67 13.81 -9.04
C ASP A 114 1.74 13.33 -7.59
N VAL A 115 2.93 13.37 -6.99
CA VAL A 115 3.14 12.98 -5.59
C VAL A 115 2.32 13.81 -4.60
N LYS A 116 2.00 15.06 -4.96
CA LYS A 116 1.15 15.95 -4.14
C LYS A 116 -0.27 15.44 -3.95
N ASP A 117 -0.73 14.57 -4.85
CA ASP A 117 -2.04 13.94 -4.79
C ASP A 117 -2.08 12.74 -3.84
N PHE A 118 -0.94 12.40 -3.23
CA PHE A 118 -0.85 11.23 -2.36
C PHE A 118 -0.68 11.63 -0.90
N HIS A 119 -1.38 10.87 -0.06
CA HIS A 119 -1.30 10.97 1.39
C HIS A 119 -0.96 9.62 1.99
N VAL A 120 -0.45 9.61 3.20
CA VAL A 120 -0.05 8.40 3.89
C VAL A 120 -0.49 8.41 5.35
N ARG A 121 -0.94 7.27 5.85
CA ARG A 121 -0.99 6.94 7.27
C ARG A 121 0.03 5.86 7.57
N VAL A 122 0.60 5.93 8.76
CA VAL A 122 1.62 5.00 9.23
C VAL A 122 1.19 4.47 10.59
N LEU A 123 1.21 3.15 10.77
CA LEU A 123 0.97 2.50 12.04
C LEU A 123 2.22 1.70 12.42
N VAL A 124 2.89 2.12 13.49
CA VAL A 124 3.96 1.34 14.09
C VAL A 124 3.34 0.14 14.80
N VAL A 125 3.84 -1.05 14.51
CA VAL A 125 3.26 -2.31 14.98
C VAL A 125 4.38 -3.16 15.58
N THR A 126 4.10 -3.84 16.69
CA THR A 126 5.03 -4.83 17.26
C THR A 126 5.46 -5.81 16.17
N PRO A 127 6.77 -6.10 16.01
CA PRO A 127 7.31 -6.84 14.87
C PRO A 127 6.60 -8.16 14.57
N THR A 128 6.25 -8.93 15.60
CA THR A 128 5.54 -10.21 15.48
C THR A 128 4.18 -10.07 14.76
N TRP A 129 3.51 -8.93 14.88
CA TRP A 129 2.18 -8.71 14.34
C TRP A 129 2.18 -8.06 12.95
N ILE A 130 3.33 -7.55 12.47
CA ILE A 130 3.40 -6.80 11.20
C ILE A 130 2.86 -7.61 10.01
N PRO A 131 3.26 -8.87 9.76
CA PRO A 131 2.75 -9.64 8.63
C PRO A 131 1.23 -9.87 8.71
N LEU A 132 0.72 -10.15 9.91
CA LEU A 132 -0.70 -10.36 10.12
C LEU A 132 -1.49 -9.06 9.93
N ALA A 133 -1.00 -7.96 10.48
CA ALA A 133 -1.61 -6.64 10.35
C ALA A 133 -1.76 -6.21 8.88
N GLU A 134 -0.70 -6.37 8.06
CA GLU A 134 -0.75 -6.10 6.62
C GLU A 134 -1.80 -6.97 5.93
N THR A 135 -1.76 -8.29 6.18
CA THR A 135 -2.67 -9.25 5.54
C THR A 135 -4.13 -8.92 5.82
N ILE A 136 -4.44 -8.60 7.08
CA ILE A 136 -5.80 -8.27 7.50
C ILE A 136 -6.22 -6.91 6.93
N ALA A 137 -5.36 -5.90 6.97
CA ALA A 137 -5.64 -4.58 6.43
C ALA A 137 -5.92 -4.64 4.91
N ILE A 138 -5.13 -5.41 4.15
CA ILE A 138 -5.35 -5.64 2.71
C ILE A 138 -6.68 -6.37 2.47
N ARG A 139 -6.96 -7.44 3.24
CA ARG A 139 -8.19 -8.22 3.10
C ARG A 139 -9.44 -7.37 3.33
N ASN A 140 -9.43 -6.54 4.35
CA ASN A 140 -10.58 -5.72 4.72
C ASN A 140 -10.79 -4.54 3.76
N SER A 141 -9.71 -3.87 3.35
CA SER A 141 -9.79 -2.66 2.53
C SER A 141 -9.75 -2.94 1.02
N ARG A 142 -9.22 -4.08 0.59
CA ARG A 142 -9.02 -4.50 -0.80
C ARG A 142 -8.44 -3.39 -1.69
N PRO A 143 -7.28 -2.80 -1.32
CA PRO A 143 -6.74 -1.64 -2.02
C PRO A 143 -6.41 -1.99 -3.47
N LEU A 144 -6.66 -1.05 -4.37
CA LEU A 144 -6.53 -1.24 -5.82
C LEU A 144 -5.13 -1.73 -6.23
N TRP A 145 -4.08 -1.13 -5.67
CA TRP A 145 -2.69 -1.46 -6.02
C TRP A 145 -2.16 -2.74 -5.35
N ASN A 146 -2.93 -3.34 -4.43
CA ASN A 146 -2.62 -4.66 -3.88
C ASN A 146 -3.36 -5.78 -4.62
N VAL A 147 -4.59 -5.50 -5.12
CA VAL A 147 -5.51 -6.55 -5.59
C VAL A 147 -5.56 -6.63 -7.11
N VAL A 148 -5.49 -5.50 -7.81
CA VAL A 148 -5.70 -5.42 -9.28
C VAL A 148 -4.45 -4.97 -10.02
N ILE A 149 -3.73 -3.97 -9.48
CA ILE A 149 -2.59 -3.33 -10.13
C ILE A 149 -1.33 -3.62 -9.35
N ASP A 150 -0.62 -4.65 -9.76
CA ASP A 150 0.67 -4.99 -9.14
C ASP A 150 1.82 -4.12 -9.68
N GLY A 151 2.90 -4.07 -8.91
CA GLY A 151 4.19 -3.59 -9.39
C GLY A 151 4.66 -2.23 -8.88
N VAL A 152 3.85 -1.45 -8.14
CA VAL A 152 4.29 -0.15 -7.59
C VAL A 152 5.55 -0.28 -6.72
N GLY A 153 5.66 -1.36 -5.96
CA GLY A 153 6.81 -1.65 -5.08
C GLY A 153 8.01 -2.31 -5.77
N ASN A 154 7.94 -2.55 -7.08
CA ASN A 154 9.02 -3.22 -7.80
C ASN A 154 10.21 -2.28 -8.03
N HIS A 155 11.39 -2.88 -8.14
CA HIS A 155 12.66 -2.22 -8.44
C HIS A 155 13.23 -2.78 -9.74
N ASP A 156 14.29 -2.14 -10.26
CA ASP A 156 15.07 -2.67 -11.37
C ASP A 156 15.51 -4.13 -11.05
N PRO A 157 15.04 -5.11 -11.82
CA PRO A 157 15.36 -6.51 -11.58
C PRO A 157 16.80 -6.88 -11.99
N GLY A 158 17.52 -5.94 -12.62
CA GLY A 158 18.86 -6.11 -13.18
C GLY A 158 18.86 -6.76 -14.57
N LYS A 159 20.00 -6.57 -15.28
CA LYS A 159 20.17 -6.99 -16.69
C LYS A 159 19.77 -8.43 -16.99
N GLY A 160 20.05 -9.36 -16.07
CA GLY A 160 19.73 -10.79 -16.25
C GLY A 160 18.23 -11.12 -16.23
N ARG A 161 17.37 -10.17 -15.86
CA ARG A 161 15.91 -10.36 -15.73
C ARG A 161 15.08 -9.46 -16.64
N TYR A 162 15.68 -8.76 -17.59
CA TYR A 162 14.95 -7.89 -18.53
C TYR A 162 14.11 -8.67 -19.55
N SER A 163 14.24 -10.00 -19.61
CA SER A 163 13.30 -10.85 -20.34
C SER A 163 11.93 -11.00 -19.66
N GLY A 164 11.77 -10.52 -18.42
CA GLY A 164 10.51 -10.51 -17.70
C GLY A 164 9.49 -9.55 -18.30
N MET A 165 8.22 -9.75 -17.91
CA MET A 165 7.12 -8.91 -18.37
C MET A 165 7.04 -7.63 -17.54
N ARG A 166 6.70 -6.50 -18.19
CA ARG A 166 6.47 -5.21 -17.54
C ARG A 166 5.34 -5.33 -16.51
N PRO A 167 5.48 -4.80 -15.29
CA PRO A 167 4.40 -4.80 -14.30
C PRO A 167 3.17 -4.05 -14.81
N ILE A 168 1.99 -4.39 -14.28
CA ILE A 168 0.73 -3.71 -14.65
C ILE A 168 0.83 -2.23 -14.32
N TRP A 169 1.37 -1.90 -13.15
CA TRP A 169 1.53 -0.51 -12.71
C TRP A 169 2.34 0.32 -13.71
N ASP A 170 3.44 -0.22 -14.24
CA ASP A 170 4.28 0.47 -15.23
C ASP A 170 3.66 0.52 -16.63
N THR A 171 2.67 -0.30 -16.91
CA THR A 171 1.90 -0.23 -18.15
C THR A 171 0.89 0.91 -18.09
N LEU A 172 0.30 1.16 -16.93
CA LEU A 172 -0.63 2.28 -16.69
C LEU A 172 0.08 3.61 -16.44
N HIS A 173 1.25 3.56 -15.79
CA HIS A 173 2.01 4.72 -15.35
C HIS A 173 3.44 4.65 -15.92
N PRO A 174 3.62 5.10 -17.16
CA PRO A 174 4.95 5.09 -17.81
C PRO A 174 5.87 6.14 -17.19
N GLY A 175 7.19 5.81 -17.13
CA GLY A 175 8.22 6.76 -16.68
C GLY A 175 9.34 6.16 -15.85
N ARG A 176 9.22 4.92 -15.33
CA ARG A 176 10.33 4.26 -14.67
C ARG A 176 11.29 3.65 -15.70
N PRO A 177 12.54 4.14 -15.87
CA PRO A 177 13.41 3.77 -17.00
C PRO A 177 13.76 2.27 -17.08
N TRP A 178 13.75 1.57 -15.95
CA TRP A 178 14.01 0.13 -15.94
C TRP A 178 12.82 -0.69 -16.49
N ALA A 179 11.59 -0.20 -16.28
CA ALA A 179 10.39 -0.88 -16.74
C ALA A 179 10.28 -0.88 -18.28
N ASP A 180 10.87 0.12 -18.95
CA ASP A 180 10.91 0.18 -20.41
C ASP A 180 11.85 -0.85 -21.04
N LYS A 181 12.77 -1.41 -20.24
CA LYS A 181 13.66 -2.51 -20.66
C LYS A 181 13.00 -3.88 -20.59
N LEU A 182 11.84 -3.99 -19.94
CA LEU A 182 11.09 -5.23 -19.83
C LEU A 182 10.21 -5.44 -21.07
N LYS A 183 9.82 -6.69 -21.28
CA LYS A 183 8.88 -7.02 -22.38
C LYS A 183 7.55 -6.32 -22.14
N PRO A 184 6.99 -5.64 -23.15
CA PRO A 184 5.66 -5.04 -23.04
C PRO A 184 4.62 -6.14 -22.79
N ARG A 185 3.55 -5.77 -22.10
CA ARG A 185 2.39 -6.65 -21.93
C ARG A 185 1.59 -6.72 -23.23
N PRO A 186 0.91 -7.85 -23.49
CA PRO A 186 -0.08 -7.93 -24.56
C PRO A 186 -1.33 -7.09 -24.25
N GLU A 187 -1.66 -6.93 -22.96
CA GLU A 187 -2.80 -6.14 -22.52
C GLU A 187 -2.50 -4.65 -22.55
N THR A 188 -3.47 -3.85 -23.03
CA THR A 188 -3.35 -2.40 -23.13
C THR A 188 -3.69 -1.70 -21.81
N PRO A 189 -3.34 -0.41 -21.64
CA PRO A 189 -3.78 0.37 -20.48
C PRO A 189 -5.30 0.36 -20.31
N GLU A 190 -6.08 0.47 -21.41
CA GLU A 190 -7.55 0.50 -21.39
C GLU A 190 -8.14 -0.81 -20.85
N PHE A 191 -7.51 -1.95 -21.12
CA PHE A 191 -7.91 -3.23 -20.54
C PHE A 191 -7.78 -3.22 -19.01
N PHE A 192 -6.70 -2.63 -18.47
CA PHE A 192 -6.55 -2.51 -17.03
C PHE A 192 -7.48 -1.47 -16.43
N GLU A 193 -7.77 -0.38 -17.12
CA GLU A 193 -8.76 0.62 -16.68
C GLU A 193 -10.15 0.01 -16.54
N GLN A 194 -10.56 -0.89 -17.43
CA GLN A 194 -11.81 -1.65 -17.29
C GLN A 194 -11.81 -2.54 -16.04
N LYS A 195 -10.70 -3.23 -15.75
CA LYS A 195 -10.56 -4.02 -14.52
C LYS A 195 -10.60 -3.16 -13.25
N ILE A 196 -9.96 -1.99 -13.29
CA ILE A 196 -10.01 -1.01 -12.22
C ILE A 196 -11.46 -0.59 -11.96
N GLN A 197 -12.18 -0.21 -13.01
CA GLN A 197 -13.57 0.22 -12.91
C GLN A 197 -14.47 -0.86 -12.32
N ALA A 198 -14.32 -2.12 -12.76
CA ALA A 198 -15.07 -3.25 -12.21
C ALA A 198 -14.78 -3.45 -10.72
N HIS A 199 -13.51 -3.43 -10.32
CA HIS A 199 -13.10 -3.58 -8.93
C HIS A 199 -13.65 -2.43 -8.05
N LEU A 200 -13.50 -1.18 -8.50
CA LEU A 200 -13.92 -0.01 -7.73
C LEU A 200 -15.44 0.06 -7.61
N THR A 201 -16.17 -0.32 -8.64
CA THR A 201 -17.65 -0.41 -8.58
C THR A 201 -18.07 -1.40 -7.50
N ALA A 202 -17.51 -2.62 -7.50
CA ALA A 202 -17.81 -3.63 -6.49
C ALA A 202 -17.42 -3.17 -5.07
N LEU A 203 -16.26 -2.52 -4.93
CA LEU A 203 -15.77 -2.01 -3.64
C LEU A 203 -16.69 -0.91 -3.08
N MET A 204 -17.11 0.05 -3.92
CA MET A 204 -17.97 1.15 -3.48
C MET A 204 -19.39 0.69 -3.14
N VAL A 205 -19.92 -0.29 -3.86
CA VAL A 205 -21.22 -0.90 -3.52
C VAL A 205 -21.15 -1.61 -2.16
N ALA A 206 -20.11 -2.42 -1.91
CA ALA A 206 -19.95 -3.10 -0.63
C ALA A 206 -19.89 -2.10 0.55
N ARG A 207 -19.14 -1.01 0.39
CA ARG A 207 -19.01 0.04 1.44
C ARG A 207 -20.27 0.87 1.66
N SER A 208 -21.19 0.93 0.72
CA SER A 208 -22.47 1.64 0.90
C SER A 208 -23.51 0.81 1.66
N GLN A 209 -23.22 -0.46 1.90
CA GLN A 209 -24.10 -1.41 2.61
C GLN A 209 -23.67 -1.63 4.09
N GLU A 210 -22.51 -1.09 4.50
CA GLU A 210 -21.97 -1.06 5.86
C GLU A 210 -22.43 0.21 6.60
#